data_c7863b439618765411462cf2c472ca8a
#
_entry.id   c7863b439618765411462cf2c472ca8a
#
_cell.length_a   1.000
_cell.length_b   1.000
_cell.length_c   1.000
_cell.angle_alpha   90.00
_cell.angle_beta   90.00
_cell.angle_gamma   90.00
#
_symmetry.space_group_name_H-M   'P 1'
#
loop_
_entity.id
_entity.type
_entity.pdbx_description
1 polymer ?
#
loop_
_entity_poly.entity_id
_entity_poly.type
_entity_poly.pdbx_seq_one_letter_code
_entity_poly.pdbx_strand_id
1 'polypeptide(L)'
;MLHNKRMSPWTWVPSLYFAEGVPYVAVMTISLIMYKRLGLSNADITLYTSWLYLPWGIKPLWSPFVDILRSKRWWIVAMQLLIGAALAGVAFTIPGPWWLQGSLCFFWLMAFGSATHDIAADGFYMLGLDQHEQAFFVGIRSTFYRIATIVASGLLVGLAGVLQVLTRSITYAWSLVFYFMAGLFIALWLYHSWVLPRPSEDSDKVRRTMRQIADEFVATVVTFFRKPQMWVAICFMLFYRMPEGLLAKVSALFLVDSVRNGGLGLSDVEYGLVQGTVGIIGLTLGGILGGVVASRDGLKRWLWPMVMAITLPDLVYVYLSYALPSNLLIIDICVFVEQFGYGF
;
A
#
# COMPACT_ATOMS: atom_id res chain seq x y z
N MET A 1 -15.60 26.38 30.76
CA MET A 1 -15.65 24.94 30.40
C MET A 1 -16.03 24.82 28.96
N LEU A 2 -15.05 24.82 28.05
CA LEU A 2 -15.27 24.55 26.62
C LEU A 2 -15.49 23.04 26.52
N HIS A 3 -16.69 22.64 26.23
CA HIS A 3 -17.08 21.27 25.89
C HIS A 3 -16.19 20.84 24.72
N ASN A 4 -15.22 19.96 24.99
CA ASN A 4 -14.38 19.35 23.98
C ASN A 4 -15.30 18.40 23.18
N LYS A 5 -15.99 18.93 22.15
CA LYS A 5 -16.84 18.14 21.27
C LYS A 5 -15.95 17.07 20.64
N ARG A 6 -16.07 15.83 21.12
CA ARG A 6 -15.41 14.67 20.52
C ARG A 6 -15.77 14.66 19.04
N MET A 7 -14.78 14.87 18.17
CA MET A 7 -15.02 14.84 16.72
C MET A 7 -15.52 13.45 16.33
N SER A 8 -16.55 13.40 15.49
CA SER A 8 -17.10 12.13 15.02
C SER A 8 -16.03 11.31 14.32
N PRO A 9 -15.88 10.00 14.59
CA PRO A 9 -14.93 9.14 13.88
C PRO A 9 -15.11 9.15 12.35
N TRP A 10 -16.30 9.37 11.85
CA TRP A 10 -16.58 9.51 10.43
C TRP A 10 -15.84 10.65 9.75
N THR A 11 -15.45 11.68 10.49
CA THR A 11 -14.73 12.82 9.92
C THR A 11 -13.25 12.54 9.67
N TRP A 12 -12.65 11.56 10.35
CA TRP A 12 -11.22 11.34 10.25
C TRP A 12 -10.80 9.90 9.87
N VAL A 13 -11.55 8.86 10.29
CA VAL A 13 -11.18 7.47 9.99
C VAL A 13 -11.14 7.22 8.48
N PRO A 14 -12.16 7.57 7.68
CA PRO A 14 -12.14 7.35 6.23
C PRO A 14 -10.95 8.01 5.53
N SER A 15 -10.75 9.30 5.79
CA SER A 15 -9.68 10.08 5.15
C SER A 15 -8.28 9.68 5.61
N LEU A 16 -8.13 9.24 6.87
CA LEU A 16 -6.85 8.79 7.42
C LEU A 16 -6.38 7.51 6.72
N TYR A 17 -7.25 6.51 6.57
CA TYR A 17 -6.90 5.25 5.90
C TYR A 17 -6.83 5.38 4.37
N PHE A 18 -7.55 6.33 3.79
CA PHE A 18 -7.29 6.73 2.41
C PHE A 18 -5.88 7.32 2.25
N ALA A 19 -5.46 8.23 3.14
CA ALA A 19 -4.11 8.80 3.14
C ALA A 19 -3.01 7.75 3.39
N GLU A 20 -3.31 6.65 4.05
CA GLU A 20 -2.39 5.53 4.28
C GLU A 20 -2.15 4.71 3.01
N GLY A 21 -3.21 4.41 2.24
CA GLY A 21 -3.13 3.55 1.06
C GLY A 21 -2.42 4.19 -0.13
N VAL A 22 -2.61 5.49 -0.38
CA VAL A 22 -2.08 6.17 -1.57
C VAL A 22 -0.54 6.11 -1.68
N PRO A 23 0.27 6.45 -0.66
CA PRO A 23 1.72 6.44 -0.80
C PRO A 23 2.29 5.02 -0.90
N TYR A 24 1.64 4.03 -0.28
CA TYR A 24 2.00 2.63 -0.45
C TYR A 24 1.91 2.22 -1.92
N VAL A 25 0.80 2.52 -2.58
CA VAL A 25 0.59 2.21 -4.01
C VAL A 25 1.53 3.05 -4.89
N ALA A 26 1.79 4.31 -4.53
CA ALA A 26 2.74 5.14 -5.26
C ALA A 26 4.14 4.51 -5.28
N VAL A 27 4.60 3.98 -4.15
CA VAL A 27 5.92 3.32 -4.04
C VAL A 27 5.91 1.92 -4.67
N MET A 28 4.85 1.13 -4.47
CA MET A 28 4.83 -0.29 -4.87
C MET A 28 4.40 -0.52 -6.31
N THR A 29 3.49 0.30 -6.85
CA THR A 29 2.87 0.05 -8.17
C THR A 29 3.18 1.18 -9.15
N ILE A 30 2.90 2.42 -8.78
CA ILE A 30 3.06 3.57 -9.70
C ILE A 30 4.53 3.74 -10.09
N SER A 31 5.47 3.56 -9.15
CA SER A 31 6.90 3.63 -9.42
C SER A 31 7.35 2.63 -10.50
N LEU A 32 6.84 1.39 -10.47
CA LEU A 32 7.17 0.37 -11.46
C LEU A 32 6.71 0.80 -12.86
N ILE A 33 5.45 1.22 -12.98
CA ILE A 33 4.88 1.63 -14.27
C ILE A 33 5.59 2.88 -14.81
N MET A 34 5.81 3.87 -13.95
CA MET A 34 6.55 5.08 -14.31
C MET A 34 7.96 4.75 -14.82
N TYR A 35 8.74 3.95 -14.09
CA TYR A 35 10.10 3.57 -14.51
C TYR A 35 10.11 2.77 -15.81
N LYS A 36 9.11 1.90 -16.01
CA LYS A 36 8.93 1.17 -17.26
C LYS A 36 8.71 2.13 -18.44
N ARG A 37 7.82 3.11 -18.27
CA ARG A 37 7.54 4.12 -19.30
C ARG A 37 8.72 5.07 -19.57
N LEU A 38 9.56 5.29 -18.54
CA LEU A 38 10.79 6.07 -18.68
C LEU A 38 11.97 5.27 -19.28
N GLY A 39 11.76 3.99 -19.61
CA GLY A 39 12.68 3.18 -20.39
C GLY A 39 13.66 2.31 -19.60
N LEU A 40 13.46 2.11 -18.29
CA LEU A 40 14.26 1.17 -17.51
C LEU A 40 13.97 -0.28 -17.92
N SER A 41 14.99 -1.14 -17.80
CA SER A 41 14.82 -2.58 -17.97
C SER A 41 14.01 -3.19 -16.79
N ASN A 42 13.31 -4.30 -17.05
CA ASN A 42 12.54 -4.99 -16.01
C ASN A 42 13.43 -5.45 -14.84
N ALA A 43 14.67 -5.85 -15.14
CA ALA A 43 15.65 -6.26 -14.13
C ALA A 43 16.02 -5.09 -13.22
N ASP A 44 16.34 -3.92 -13.77
CA ASP A 44 16.68 -2.72 -13.01
C ASP A 44 15.50 -2.23 -12.16
N ILE A 45 14.29 -2.19 -12.77
CA ILE A 45 13.07 -1.81 -12.04
C ILE A 45 12.87 -2.72 -10.83
N THR A 46 12.92 -4.03 -11.04
CA THR A 46 12.75 -5.00 -9.96
C THR A 46 13.83 -4.86 -8.89
N LEU A 47 15.08 -4.66 -9.29
CA LEU A 47 16.20 -4.48 -8.36
C LEU A 47 15.98 -3.24 -7.48
N TYR A 48 15.77 -2.07 -8.08
CA TYR A 48 15.64 -0.82 -7.33
C TYR A 48 14.37 -0.74 -6.49
N THR A 49 13.23 -1.18 -7.04
CA THR A 49 11.95 -1.05 -6.33
C THR A 49 11.70 -2.11 -5.28
N SER A 50 12.39 -3.27 -5.33
CA SER A 50 12.22 -4.31 -4.30
C SER A 50 12.68 -3.83 -2.93
N TRP A 51 13.74 -3.05 -2.86
CA TRP A 51 14.24 -2.50 -1.61
C TRP A 51 13.32 -1.45 -0.99
N LEU A 52 12.49 -0.79 -1.80
CA LEU A 52 11.52 0.20 -1.30
C LEU A 52 10.46 -0.40 -0.36
N TYR A 53 10.27 -1.73 -0.38
CA TYR A 53 9.39 -2.42 0.58
C TYR A 53 9.99 -2.53 2.00
N LEU A 54 11.32 -2.41 2.10
CA LEU A 54 12.03 -2.63 3.38
C LEU A 54 11.44 -1.83 4.55
N PRO A 55 11.08 -0.53 4.44
CA PRO A 55 10.51 0.21 5.56
C PRO A 55 9.29 -0.44 6.19
N TRP A 56 8.38 -1.00 5.39
CA TRP A 56 7.21 -1.71 5.94
C TRP A 56 7.58 -3.05 6.58
N GLY A 57 8.59 -3.75 6.04
CA GLY A 57 9.08 -5.02 6.59
C GLY A 57 9.74 -4.87 7.95
N ILE A 58 10.45 -3.77 8.17
CA ILE A 58 11.21 -3.51 9.41
C ILE A 58 10.52 -2.51 10.36
N LYS A 59 9.23 -2.17 10.15
CA LYS A 59 8.43 -1.32 11.04
C LYS A 59 8.64 -1.60 12.54
N PRO A 60 8.69 -2.86 13.02
CA PRO A 60 8.84 -3.13 14.45
C PRO A 60 10.10 -2.55 15.05
N LEU A 61 11.17 -2.32 14.25
CA LEU A 61 12.44 -1.80 14.75
C LEU A 61 12.36 -0.35 15.22
N TRP A 62 11.49 0.49 14.60
CA TRP A 62 11.35 1.88 15.03
C TRP A 62 9.96 2.24 15.57
N SER A 63 9.01 1.33 15.56
CA SER A 63 7.69 1.55 16.17
C SER A 63 7.80 2.08 17.61
N PRO A 64 8.69 1.56 18.49
CA PRO A 64 8.86 2.08 19.83
C PRO A 64 9.28 3.55 19.88
N PHE A 65 10.08 4.02 18.91
CA PHE A 65 10.49 5.44 18.85
C PHE A 65 9.31 6.34 18.53
N VAL A 66 8.40 5.90 17.65
CA VAL A 66 7.16 6.62 17.33
C VAL A 66 6.29 6.76 18.59
N ASP A 67 6.32 5.75 19.45
CA ASP A 67 5.54 5.77 20.69
C ASP A 67 6.12 6.71 21.76
N ILE A 68 7.42 6.92 21.77
CA ILE A 68 8.11 7.66 22.84
C ILE A 68 8.25 9.14 22.51
N LEU A 69 8.68 9.45 21.27
CA LEU A 69 9.19 10.77 20.94
C LEU A 69 8.08 11.82 20.87
N ARG A 70 6.95 11.51 20.28
CA ARG A 70 5.86 12.45 20.04
C ARG A 70 4.49 11.76 20.07
N SER A 71 3.42 12.57 20.14
CA SER A 71 2.05 12.08 20.03
C SER A 71 1.79 11.41 18.68
N LYS A 72 0.91 10.43 18.63
CA LYS A 72 0.50 9.76 17.39
C LYS A 72 -0.06 10.77 16.38
N ARG A 73 -0.86 11.71 16.86
CA ARG A 73 -1.39 12.82 16.05
C ARG A 73 -0.28 13.66 15.40
N TRP A 74 0.79 13.97 16.14
CA TRP A 74 1.92 14.72 15.60
C TRP A 74 2.61 13.96 14.47
N TRP A 75 2.84 12.65 14.67
CA TRP A 75 3.45 11.80 13.64
C TRP A 75 2.60 11.73 12.37
N ILE A 76 1.27 11.55 12.50
CA ILE A 76 0.35 11.52 11.34
C ILE A 76 0.51 12.80 10.53
N VAL A 77 0.36 13.95 11.17
CA VAL A 77 0.43 15.26 10.49
C VAL A 77 1.81 15.53 9.89
N ALA A 78 2.88 15.24 10.64
CA ALA A 78 4.25 15.43 10.16
C ALA A 78 4.58 14.53 8.96
N MET A 79 4.16 13.26 9.01
CA MET A 79 4.42 12.32 7.92
C MET A 79 3.59 12.63 6.66
N GLN A 80 2.38 13.13 6.79
CA GLN A 80 1.60 13.57 5.62
C GLN A 80 2.26 14.74 4.91
N LEU A 81 2.81 15.70 5.65
CA LEU A 81 3.60 16.79 5.05
C LEU A 81 4.86 16.26 4.38
N LEU A 82 5.58 15.35 5.04
CA LEU A 82 6.78 14.72 4.50
C LEU A 82 6.49 13.92 3.21
N ILE A 83 5.40 13.16 3.17
CA ILE A 83 4.96 12.40 2.00
C ILE A 83 4.59 13.37 0.87
N GLY A 84 3.85 14.45 1.16
CA GLY A 84 3.53 15.48 0.18
C GLY A 84 4.78 16.14 -0.41
N ALA A 85 5.77 16.46 0.42
CA ALA A 85 7.06 16.99 -0.03
C ALA A 85 7.85 15.96 -0.86
N ALA A 86 7.84 14.69 -0.47
CA ALA A 86 8.50 13.63 -1.22
C ALA A 86 7.84 13.41 -2.60
N LEU A 87 6.51 13.43 -2.69
CA LEU A 87 5.78 13.37 -3.96
C LEU A 87 6.13 14.55 -4.88
N ALA A 88 6.20 15.77 -4.33
CA ALA A 88 6.65 16.95 -5.08
C ALA A 88 8.10 16.80 -5.53
N GLY A 89 8.96 16.21 -4.69
CA GLY A 89 10.36 15.92 -5.01
C GLY A 89 10.50 14.91 -6.16
N VAL A 90 9.69 13.83 -6.17
CA VAL A 90 9.62 12.90 -7.31
C VAL A 90 9.23 13.68 -8.57
N ALA A 91 8.13 14.45 -8.51
CA ALA A 91 7.65 15.24 -9.65
C ALA A 91 8.72 16.18 -10.22
N PHE A 92 9.46 16.85 -9.34
CA PHE A 92 10.51 17.80 -9.70
C PHE A 92 11.71 17.11 -10.35
N THR A 93 12.08 15.91 -9.88
CA THR A 93 13.28 15.22 -10.36
C THR A 93 13.10 14.49 -11.69
N ILE A 94 11.87 14.04 -12.02
CA ILE A 94 11.57 13.28 -13.25
C ILE A 94 12.07 13.99 -14.53
N PRO A 95 11.90 15.31 -14.75
CA PRO A 95 12.37 15.98 -15.95
C PRO A 95 13.88 16.24 -15.97
N GLY A 96 14.56 16.04 -14.85
CA GLY A 96 15.98 16.38 -14.69
C GLY A 96 16.94 15.29 -15.16
N PRO A 97 18.24 15.61 -15.28
CA PRO A 97 19.28 14.63 -15.70
C PRO A 97 19.50 13.52 -14.66
N TRP A 98 19.20 13.76 -13.39
CA TRP A 98 19.35 12.83 -12.25
C TRP A 98 18.01 12.19 -11.86
N TRP A 99 17.10 12.01 -12.84
CA TRP A 99 15.73 11.58 -12.59
C TRP A 99 15.64 10.27 -11.80
N LEU A 100 16.49 9.28 -12.12
CA LEU A 100 16.46 7.98 -11.47
C LEU A 100 16.91 8.07 -10.00
N GLN A 101 18.09 8.65 -9.77
CA GLN A 101 18.63 8.76 -8.41
C GLN A 101 17.78 9.67 -7.54
N GLY A 102 17.33 10.80 -8.09
CA GLY A 102 16.48 11.75 -7.38
C GLY A 102 15.12 11.16 -7.03
N SER A 103 14.43 10.55 -7.99
CA SER A 103 13.14 9.93 -7.73
C SER A 103 13.24 8.76 -6.75
N LEU A 104 14.27 7.90 -6.85
CA LEU A 104 14.52 6.83 -5.88
C LEU A 104 14.75 7.37 -4.47
N CYS A 105 15.54 8.44 -4.32
CA CYS A 105 15.77 9.08 -3.03
C CYS A 105 14.43 9.53 -2.40
N PHE A 106 13.57 10.20 -3.17
CA PHE A 106 12.26 10.63 -2.70
C PHE A 106 11.27 9.47 -2.47
N PHE A 107 11.34 8.40 -3.27
CA PHE A 107 10.57 7.19 -2.98
C PHE A 107 11.00 6.52 -1.67
N TRP A 108 12.29 6.47 -1.36
CA TRP A 108 12.77 6.01 -0.07
C TRP A 108 12.25 6.86 1.09
N LEU A 109 12.33 8.19 0.94
CA LEU A 109 11.79 9.12 1.93
C LEU A 109 10.28 8.92 2.13
N MET A 110 9.54 8.74 1.03
CA MET A 110 8.11 8.47 1.04
C MET A 110 7.80 7.11 1.70
N ALA A 111 8.58 6.07 1.41
CA ALA A 111 8.41 4.74 1.98
C ALA A 111 8.58 4.74 3.51
N PHE A 112 9.63 5.39 4.01
CA PHE A 112 9.82 5.56 5.47
C PHE A 112 8.74 6.43 6.09
N GLY A 113 8.38 7.54 5.43
CA GLY A 113 7.30 8.41 5.88
C GLY A 113 5.95 7.68 5.94
N SER A 114 5.62 6.90 4.91
CA SER A 114 4.38 6.11 4.85
C SER A 114 4.36 5.01 5.91
N ALA A 115 5.46 4.25 6.05
CA ALA A 115 5.55 3.21 7.08
C ALA A 115 5.43 3.79 8.52
N THR A 116 5.96 5.00 8.75
CA THR A 116 5.83 5.70 10.03
C THR A 116 4.42 6.25 10.24
N HIS A 117 3.81 6.80 9.17
CA HIS A 117 2.41 7.23 9.18
C HIS A 117 1.47 6.09 9.57
N ASP A 118 1.67 4.93 8.99
CA ASP A 118 0.94 3.67 9.21
C ASP A 118 0.99 3.26 10.71
N ILE A 119 2.21 3.22 11.30
CA ILE A 119 2.38 2.95 12.75
C ILE A 119 1.61 3.97 13.60
N ALA A 120 1.69 5.23 13.22
CA ALA A 120 1.03 6.31 13.97
C ALA A 120 -0.50 6.27 13.80
N ALA A 121 -1.00 5.99 12.59
CA ALA A 121 -2.42 5.91 12.28
C ALA A 121 -3.10 4.75 13.01
N ASP A 122 -2.49 3.56 12.98
CA ASP A 122 -3.01 2.40 13.71
C ASP A 122 -3.02 2.62 15.23
N GLY A 123 -1.94 3.17 15.78
CA GLY A 123 -1.89 3.54 17.20
C GLY A 123 -2.91 4.61 17.56
N PHE A 124 -3.10 5.62 16.70
CA PHE A 124 -4.09 6.67 16.91
C PHE A 124 -5.53 6.17 16.83
N TYR A 125 -5.81 5.22 15.93
CA TYR A 125 -7.10 4.55 15.84
C TYR A 125 -7.47 3.85 17.16
N MET A 126 -6.51 3.17 17.78
CA MET A 126 -6.73 2.49 19.06
C MET A 126 -6.93 3.45 20.24
N LEU A 127 -6.27 4.63 20.20
CA LEU A 127 -6.40 5.64 21.27
C LEU A 127 -7.63 6.55 21.08
N GLY A 128 -8.01 6.79 19.84
CA GLY A 128 -9.08 7.73 19.48
C GLY A 128 -10.49 7.13 19.55
N LEU A 129 -10.61 5.80 19.56
CA LEU A 129 -11.88 5.07 19.50
C LEU A 129 -12.02 4.13 20.70
N ASP A 130 -13.24 3.98 21.20
CA ASP A 130 -13.55 2.92 22.16
C ASP A 130 -13.67 1.53 21.47
N GLN A 131 -13.73 0.45 22.25
CA GLN A 131 -13.75 -0.91 21.70
C GLN A 131 -14.92 -1.18 20.76
N HIS A 132 -16.08 -0.59 21.02
CA HIS A 132 -17.25 -0.74 20.16
C HIS A 132 -17.07 0.01 18.84
N GLU A 133 -16.57 1.24 18.90
CA GLU A 133 -16.23 2.04 17.72
C GLU A 133 -15.12 1.38 16.88
N GLN A 134 -14.08 0.84 17.54
CA GLN A 134 -13.01 0.10 16.85
C GLN A 134 -13.57 -1.08 16.06
N ALA A 135 -14.45 -1.89 16.66
CA ALA A 135 -15.09 -3.01 15.99
C ALA A 135 -15.96 -2.57 14.79
N PHE A 136 -16.68 -1.45 14.93
CA PHE A 136 -17.50 -0.90 13.85
C PHE A 136 -16.66 -0.33 12.71
N PHE A 137 -15.62 0.46 13.02
CA PHE A 137 -14.82 1.16 12.02
C PHE A 137 -13.74 0.28 11.36
N VAL A 138 -13.50 -0.96 11.81
CA VAL A 138 -12.51 -1.85 11.19
C VAL A 138 -12.83 -2.16 9.72
N GLY A 139 -14.10 -2.37 9.39
CA GLY A 139 -14.54 -2.55 8.00
C GLY A 139 -14.42 -1.27 7.17
N ILE A 140 -14.75 -0.12 7.78
CA ILE A 140 -14.69 1.19 7.13
C ILE A 140 -13.24 1.56 6.78
N ARG A 141 -12.30 1.40 7.70
CA ARG A 141 -10.88 1.65 7.45
C ARG A 141 -10.35 0.80 6.29
N SER A 142 -10.66 -0.50 6.31
CA SER A 142 -10.27 -1.42 5.24
C SER A 142 -10.86 -1.01 3.88
N THR A 143 -12.12 -0.60 3.85
CA THR A 143 -12.80 -0.11 2.63
C THR A 143 -12.11 1.13 2.07
N PHE A 144 -11.82 2.13 2.90
CA PHE A 144 -11.18 3.36 2.42
C PHE A 144 -9.72 3.16 2.02
N TYR A 145 -9.00 2.24 2.65
CA TYR A 145 -7.68 1.80 2.18
C TYR A 145 -7.77 1.19 0.76
N ARG A 146 -8.77 0.32 0.51
CA ARG A 146 -9.00 -0.27 -0.82
C ARG A 146 -9.43 0.78 -1.86
N ILE A 147 -10.28 1.74 -1.49
CA ILE A 147 -10.62 2.88 -2.36
C ILE A 147 -9.36 3.66 -2.73
N ALA A 148 -8.45 3.91 -1.78
CA ALA A 148 -7.18 4.55 -2.05
C ALA A 148 -6.35 3.75 -3.07
N THR A 149 -6.33 2.43 -2.95
CA THR A 149 -5.63 1.55 -3.90
C THR A 149 -6.23 1.66 -5.31
N ILE A 150 -7.57 1.63 -5.45
CA ILE A 150 -8.26 1.81 -6.73
C ILE A 150 -7.93 3.18 -7.34
N VAL A 151 -8.02 4.24 -6.54
CA VAL A 151 -7.73 5.61 -7.00
C VAL A 151 -6.27 5.72 -7.43
N ALA A 152 -5.34 5.18 -6.66
CA ALA A 152 -3.91 5.32 -6.96
C ALA A 152 -3.49 4.46 -8.15
N SER A 153 -3.82 3.17 -8.18
CA SER A 153 -3.39 2.27 -9.27
C SER A 153 -4.28 2.37 -10.52
N GLY A 154 -5.56 2.69 -10.37
CA GLY A 154 -6.49 2.83 -11.47
C GLY A 154 -6.52 4.25 -12.03
N LEU A 155 -7.05 5.20 -11.23
CA LEU A 155 -7.31 6.56 -11.71
C LEU A 155 -6.01 7.34 -11.99
N LEU A 156 -5.01 7.28 -11.09
CA LEU A 156 -3.78 8.08 -11.27
C LEU A 156 -2.88 7.53 -12.38
N VAL A 157 -2.79 6.21 -12.53
CA VAL A 157 -2.05 5.60 -13.66
C VAL A 157 -2.80 5.88 -14.97
N GLY A 158 -4.12 5.74 -14.98
CA GLY A 158 -4.96 6.12 -16.13
C GLY A 158 -4.81 7.61 -16.50
N LEU A 159 -4.79 8.51 -15.49
CA LEU A 159 -4.52 9.94 -15.68
C LEU A 159 -3.14 10.18 -16.33
N ALA A 160 -2.12 9.45 -15.90
CA ALA A 160 -0.80 9.52 -16.55
C ALA A 160 -0.89 9.17 -18.03
N GLY A 161 -1.63 8.11 -18.39
CA GLY A 161 -1.85 7.72 -19.79
C GLY A 161 -2.54 8.83 -20.60
N VAL A 162 -3.62 9.42 -20.07
CA VAL A 162 -4.30 10.54 -20.73
C VAL A 162 -3.39 11.75 -20.89
N LEU A 163 -2.65 12.11 -19.85
CA LEU A 163 -1.71 13.24 -19.89
C LEU A 163 -0.55 12.99 -20.85
N GLN A 164 -0.09 11.76 -21.05
CA GLN A 164 0.92 11.43 -22.06
C GLN A 164 0.43 11.77 -23.48
N VAL A 165 -0.83 11.48 -23.78
CA VAL A 165 -1.44 11.82 -25.09
C VAL A 165 -1.56 13.35 -25.24
N LEU A 166 -2.04 14.04 -24.22
CA LEU A 166 -2.27 15.49 -24.24
C LEU A 166 -0.96 16.29 -24.30
N THR A 167 0.03 15.90 -23.50
CA THR A 167 1.31 16.64 -23.39
C THR A 167 2.35 16.19 -24.42
N ARG A 168 2.14 15.03 -25.06
CA ARG A 168 3.09 14.36 -25.93
C ARG A 168 4.46 14.09 -25.27
N SER A 169 4.47 14.00 -23.95
CA SER A 169 5.68 13.81 -23.16
C SER A 169 5.39 12.89 -21.97
N ILE A 170 6.03 11.72 -21.94
CA ILE A 170 5.94 10.75 -20.85
C ILE A 170 6.43 11.38 -19.56
N THR A 171 7.60 12.00 -19.59
CA THR A 171 8.25 12.64 -18.44
C THR A 171 7.37 13.71 -17.80
N TYR A 172 6.81 14.60 -18.63
CA TYR A 172 5.97 15.69 -18.14
C TYR A 172 4.63 15.19 -17.59
N ALA A 173 4.03 14.19 -18.23
CA ALA A 173 2.79 13.58 -17.77
C ALA A 173 2.94 12.98 -16.36
N TRP A 174 3.98 12.17 -16.14
CA TRP A 174 4.26 11.60 -14.81
C TRP A 174 4.57 12.67 -13.76
N SER A 175 5.33 13.69 -14.14
CA SER A 175 5.60 14.82 -13.25
C SER A 175 4.30 15.49 -12.78
N LEU A 176 3.35 15.75 -13.68
CA LEU A 176 2.04 16.34 -13.36
C LEU A 176 1.22 15.45 -12.41
N VAL A 177 1.21 14.13 -12.63
CA VAL A 177 0.52 13.18 -11.74
C VAL A 177 1.09 13.25 -10.32
N PHE A 178 2.41 13.27 -10.17
CA PHE A 178 3.04 13.38 -8.85
C PHE A 178 2.83 14.74 -8.20
N TYR A 179 2.78 15.85 -8.96
CA TYR A 179 2.37 17.15 -8.42
C TYR A 179 0.91 17.16 -7.96
N PHE A 180 0.01 16.52 -8.71
CA PHE A 180 -1.38 16.35 -8.28
C PHE A 180 -1.49 15.57 -6.97
N MET A 181 -0.75 14.46 -6.85
CA MET A 181 -0.68 13.68 -5.61
C MET A 181 -0.09 14.49 -4.45
N ALA A 182 0.95 15.29 -4.70
CA ALA A 182 1.52 16.19 -3.69
C ALA A 182 0.49 17.20 -3.19
N GLY A 183 -0.27 17.82 -4.11
CA GLY A 183 -1.37 18.72 -3.76
C GLY A 183 -2.46 18.06 -2.93
N LEU A 184 -2.83 16.83 -3.26
CA LEU A 184 -3.75 16.01 -2.48
C LEU A 184 -3.24 15.78 -1.05
N PHE A 185 -1.95 15.47 -0.89
CA PHE A 185 -1.35 15.25 0.43
C PHE A 185 -1.24 16.52 1.25
N ILE A 186 -0.97 17.66 0.64
CA ILE A 186 -1.04 18.97 1.32
C ILE A 186 -2.47 19.28 1.78
N ALA A 187 -3.46 18.97 0.97
CA ALA A 187 -4.88 19.14 1.36
C ALA A 187 -5.25 18.20 2.53
N LEU A 188 -4.82 16.93 2.49
CA LEU A 188 -5.02 15.96 3.59
C LEU A 188 -4.28 16.39 4.86
N TRP A 189 -3.05 16.90 4.73
CA TRP A 189 -2.28 17.45 5.85
C TRP A 189 -3.01 18.63 6.51
N LEU A 190 -3.50 19.59 5.74
CA LEU A 190 -4.30 20.71 6.25
C LEU A 190 -5.57 20.20 6.95
N TYR A 191 -6.30 19.30 6.31
CA TYR A 191 -7.53 18.74 6.85
C TYR A 191 -7.28 17.99 8.17
N HIS A 192 -6.31 17.09 8.22
CA HIS A 192 -5.99 16.31 9.41
C HIS A 192 -5.35 17.14 10.53
N SER A 193 -4.63 18.20 10.20
CA SER A 193 -4.16 19.17 11.20
C SER A 193 -5.31 19.80 12.01
N TRP A 194 -6.46 19.89 11.39
CA TRP A 194 -7.67 20.50 11.97
C TRP A 194 -8.59 19.46 12.61
N VAL A 195 -8.88 18.37 11.90
CA VAL A 195 -9.96 17.42 12.20
C VAL A 195 -9.54 16.33 13.17
N LEU A 196 -8.27 15.94 13.19
CA LEU A 196 -7.83 14.86 14.10
C LEU A 196 -8.02 15.26 15.57
N PRO A 197 -8.76 14.46 16.38
CA PRO A 197 -8.95 14.70 17.80
C PRO A 197 -7.61 14.73 18.56
N ARG A 198 -7.65 15.20 19.80
CA ARG A 198 -6.50 15.22 20.71
C ARG A 198 -6.84 14.37 21.93
N PRO A 199 -6.72 13.03 21.86
CA PRO A 199 -6.96 12.17 23.00
C PRO A 199 -6.01 12.54 24.14
N SER A 200 -6.51 12.59 25.39
CA SER A 200 -5.67 12.84 26.57
C SER A 200 -4.56 11.80 26.71
N GLU A 201 -4.89 10.55 26.41
CA GLU A 201 -3.96 9.41 26.46
C GLU A 201 -2.80 9.52 25.46
N ASP A 202 -2.96 10.29 24.37
CA ASP A 202 -1.87 10.58 23.42
C ASP A 202 -0.86 11.60 23.97
N SER A 203 -1.25 12.36 25.00
CA SER A 203 -0.41 13.37 25.67
C SER A 203 0.25 12.87 26.95
N ASP A 204 -0.40 11.94 27.67
CA ASP A 204 0.07 11.39 28.95
C ASP A 204 1.05 10.22 28.74
N LYS A 205 2.17 10.49 28.08
CA LYS A 205 3.22 9.49 27.94
C LYS A 205 3.88 9.23 29.28
N VAL A 206 3.71 8.02 29.79
CA VAL A 206 4.60 7.48 30.81
C VAL A 206 6.03 7.64 30.28
N ARG A 207 6.87 8.43 30.97
CA ARG A 207 8.27 8.63 30.58
C ARG A 207 9.03 7.31 30.75
N ARG A 208 8.90 6.43 29.74
CA ARG A 208 9.74 5.23 29.64
C ARG A 208 11.11 5.64 29.19
N THR A 209 12.14 5.16 29.86
CA THR A 209 13.53 5.34 29.43
C THR A 209 13.80 4.48 28.18
N MET A 210 14.66 4.94 27.28
CA MET A 210 15.09 4.19 26.10
C MET A 210 15.55 2.76 26.44
N ARG A 211 16.19 2.58 27.61
CA ARG A 211 16.63 1.28 28.09
C ARG A 211 15.46 0.35 28.40
N GLN A 212 14.41 0.84 29.10
CA GLN A 212 13.21 0.04 29.40
C GLN A 212 12.51 -0.44 28.11
N ILE A 213 12.49 0.39 27.09
CA ILE A 213 11.85 0.05 25.81
C ILE A 213 12.69 -0.96 25.05
N ALA A 214 14.01 -0.79 25.02
CA ALA A 214 14.91 -1.77 24.43
C ALA A 214 14.79 -3.13 25.13
N ASP A 215 14.73 -3.15 26.47
CA ASP A 215 14.58 -4.36 27.26
C ASP A 215 13.23 -5.05 27.00
N GLU A 216 12.12 -4.28 26.95
CA GLU A 216 10.79 -4.79 26.61
C GLU A 216 10.74 -5.32 25.16
N PHE A 217 11.35 -4.62 24.21
CA PHE A 217 11.46 -5.06 22.82
C PHE A 217 12.23 -6.39 22.71
N VAL A 218 13.40 -6.47 23.31
CA VAL A 218 14.21 -7.70 23.31
C VAL A 218 13.44 -8.84 23.97
N ALA A 219 12.81 -8.60 25.12
CA ALA A 219 11.98 -9.59 25.79
C ALA A 219 10.84 -10.10 24.92
N THR A 220 10.16 -9.20 24.21
CA THR A 220 9.08 -9.55 23.28
C THR A 220 9.58 -10.40 22.12
N VAL A 221 10.70 -10.02 21.49
CA VAL A 221 11.32 -10.77 20.39
C VAL A 221 11.73 -12.16 20.88
N VAL A 222 12.44 -12.25 22.00
CA VAL A 222 12.87 -13.53 22.57
C VAL A 222 11.68 -14.43 22.90
N THR A 223 10.64 -13.87 23.54
CA THR A 223 9.41 -14.61 23.88
C THR A 223 8.69 -15.09 22.62
N PHE A 224 8.65 -14.28 21.56
CA PHE A 224 8.06 -14.66 20.28
C PHE A 224 8.76 -15.89 19.67
N PHE A 225 10.09 -15.88 19.58
CA PHE A 225 10.85 -16.98 19.00
C PHE A 225 10.91 -18.23 19.88
N ARG A 226 10.61 -18.12 21.18
CA ARG A 226 10.49 -19.24 22.12
C ARG A 226 9.14 -19.96 22.07
N LYS A 227 8.13 -19.42 21.37
CA LYS A 227 6.83 -20.09 21.24
C LYS A 227 6.98 -21.45 20.54
N PRO A 228 6.26 -22.49 21.00
CA PRO A 228 6.30 -23.81 20.36
C PRO A 228 5.85 -23.70 18.90
N GLN A 229 6.50 -24.44 18.02
CA GLN A 229 6.23 -24.47 16.56
C GLN A 229 6.41 -23.13 15.81
N MET A 230 7.04 -22.12 16.43
CA MET A 230 7.22 -20.81 15.81
C MET A 230 7.96 -20.90 14.48
N TRP A 231 9.01 -21.71 14.39
CA TRP A 231 9.77 -21.89 13.15
C TRP A 231 8.94 -22.53 12.04
N VAL A 232 8.05 -23.48 12.39
CA VAL A 232 7.12 -24.09 11.43
C VAL A 232 6.14 -23.03 10.92
N ALA A 233 5.61 -22.19 11.81
CA ALA A 233 4.71 -21.09 11.43
C ALA A 233 5.41 -20.06 10.53
N ILE A 234 6.64 -19.67 10.84
CA ILE A 234 7.44 -18.75 10.03
C ILE A 234 7.71 -19.34 8.64
N CYS A 235 8.19 -20.59 8.58
CA CYS A 235 8.43 -21.26 7.30
C CYS A 235 7.14 -21.35 6.47
N PHE A 236 6.02 -21.75 7.09
CA PHE A 236 4.73 -21.80 6.41
C PHE A 236 4.34 -20.42 5.83
N MET A 237 4.41 -19.37 6.63
CA MET A 237 4.06 -18.02 6.18
C MET A 237 4.96 -17.53 5.04
N LEU A 238 6.27 -17.79 5.12
CA LEU A 238 7.22 -17.41 4.08
C LEU A 238 6.92 -18.14 2.76
N PHE A 239 6.81 -19.47 2.80
CA PHE A 239 6.56 -20.27 1.59
C PHE A 239 5.16 -20.03 1.01
N TYR A 240 4.16 -19.81 1.85
CA TYR A 240 2.81 -19.51 1.44
C TYR A 240 2.71 -18.17 0.70
N ARG A 241 3.45 -17.12 1.16
CA ARG A 241 3.40 -15.77 0.59
C ARG A 241 4.42 -15.51 -0.51
N MET A 242 5.44 -16.36 -0.62
CA MET A 242 6.54 -16.15 -1.58
C MET A 242 6.09 -16.13 -3.04
N PRO A 243 5.26 -17.07 -3.54
CA PRO A 243 4.81 -17.07 -4.93
C PRO A 243 4.07 -15.78 -5.29
N GLU A 244 3.14 -15.35 -4.45
CA GLU A 244 2.38 -14.12 -4.60
C GLU A 244 3.26 -12.87 -4.59
N GLY A 245 4.22 -12.81 -3.67
CA GLY A 245 5.16 -11.69 -3.61
C GLY A 245 6.05 -11.55 -4.85
N LEU A 246 6.40 -12.67 -5.48
CA LEU A 246 7.12 -12.69 -6.75
C LEU A 246 6.20 -12.30 -7.91
N LEU A 247 4.99 -12.88 -7.96
CA LEU A 247 4.02 -12.61 -9.02
C LEU A 247 3.60 -11.14 -9.05
N ALA A 248 3.32 -10.53 -7.91
CA ALA A 248 2.85 -9.16 -7.80
C ALA A 248 3.72 -8.12 -8.55
N LYS A 249 5.04 -8.34 -8.60
CA LYS A 249 5.95 -7.46 -9.36
C LYS A 249 6.07 -7.85 -10.82
N VAL A 250 6.21 -9.14 -11.09
CA VAL A 250 6.38 -9.66 -12.44
C VAL A 250 5.11 -9.44 -13.27
N SER A 251 3.93 -9.66 -12.70
CA SER A 251 2.65 -9.46 -13.38
C SER A 251 2.45 -8.02 -13.84
N ALA A 252 2.77 -7.04 -12.99
CA ALA A 252 2.64 -5.63 -13.35
C ALA A 252 3.54 -5.27 -14.57
N LEU A 253 4.77 -5.74 -14.58
CA LEU A 253 5.69 -5.52 -15.69
C LEU A 253 5.26 -6.29 -16.95
N PHE A 254 4.81 -7.54 -16.80
CA PHE A 254 4.33 -8.37 -17.90
C PHE A 254 3.12 -7.75 -18.61
N LEU A 255 2.18 -7.18 -17.86
CA LEU A 255 1.00 -6.53 -18.42
C LEU A 255 1.36 -5.32 -19.31
N VAL A 256 2.39 -4.52 -18.93
CA VAL A 256 2.74 -3.28 -19.65
C VAL A 256 3.90 -3.45 -20.64
N ASP A 257 4.65 -4.55 -20.56
CA ASP A 257 5.77 -4.78 -21.49
C ASP A 257 5.26 -5.07 -22.91
N SER A 258 6.06 -4.71 -23.89
CA SER A 258 5.68 -4.89 -25.30
C SER A 258 5.51 -6.38 -25.66
N VAL A 259 4.60 -6.66 -26.59
CA VAL A 259 4.40 -8.03 -27.12
C VAL A 259 5.69 -8.60 -27.73
N ARG A 260 6.57 -7.74 -28.27
CA ARG A 260 7.88 -8.17 -28.81
C ARG A 260 8.80 -8.73 -27.73
N ASN A 261 8.64 -8.27 -26.47
CA ASN A 261 9.41 -8.75 -25.33
C ASN A 261 8.68 -9.85 -24.55
N GLY A 262 7.55 -10.34 -25.06
CA GLY A 262 6.75 -11.39 -24.43
C GLY A 262 5.74 -10.88 -23.40
N GLY A 263 5.48 -9.56 -23.34
CA GLY A 263 4.43 -8.96 -22.51
C GLY A 263 3.10 -8.78 -23.25
N LEU A 264 2.08 -8.22 -22.60
CA LEU A 264 0.76 -7.97 -23.19
C LEU A 264 0.63 -6.59 -23.85
N GLY A 265 1.55 -5.66 -23.61
CA GLY A 265 1.60 -4.36 -24.26
C GLY A 265 0.50 -3.39 -23.84
N LEU A 266 -0.09 -3.55 -22.66
CA LEU A 266 -1.16 -2.66 -22.19
C LEU A 266 -0.67 -1.21 -22.08
N SER A 267 -1.49 -0.28 -22.51
CA SER A 267 -1.32 1.15 -22.21
C SER A 267 -1.55 1.42 -20.73
N ASP A 268 -1.14 2.60 -20.24
CA ASP A 268 -1.35 2.95 -18.84
C ASP A 268 -2.83 3.05 -18.48
N VAL A 269 -3.69 3.46 -19.43
CA VAL A 269 -5.15 3.50 -19.24
C VAL A 269 -5.71 2.10 -19.11
N GLU A 270 -5.34 1.17 -19.98
CA GLU A 270 -5.76 -0.23 -19.93
C GLU A 270 -5.24 -0.93 -18.68
N TYR A 271 -3.97 -0.71 -18.30
CA TYR A 271 -3.43 -1.23 -17.04
C TYR A 271 -4.20 -0.70 -15.82
N GLY A 272 -4.51 0.60 -15.81
CA GLY A 272 -5.31 1.22 -14.75
C GLY A 272 -6.72 0.61 -14.63
N LEU A 273 -7.34 0.23 -15.76
CA LEU A 273 -8.63 -0.45 -15.76
C LEU A 273 -8.49 -1.90 -15.26
N VAL A 274 -7.61 -2.69 -15.88
CA VAL A 274 -7.41 -4.12 -15.61
C VAL A 274 -6.97 -4.36 -14.16
N GLN A 275 -5.82 -3.84 -13.79
CA GLN A 275 -5.21 -4.11 -12.49
C GLN A 275 -5.76 -3.19 -11.41
N GLY A 276 -5.91 -1.91 -11.73
CA GLY A 276 -6.30 -0.89 -10.76
C GLY A 276 -7.79 -0.82 -10.48
N THR A 277 -8.65 -1.38 -11.32
CA THR A 277 -10.10 -1.36 -11.14
C THR A 277 -10.66 -2.78 -11.06
N VAL A 278 -10.58 -3.55 -12.15
CA VAL A 278 -11.15 -4.91 -12.22
C VAL A 278 -10.47 -5.83 -11.20
N GLY A 279 -9.15 -5.78 -11.12
CA GLY A 279 -8.37 -6.58 -10.16
C GLY A 279 -8.76 -6.27 -8.69
N ILE A 280 -8.89 -5.00 -8.33
CA ILE A 280 -9.25 -4.63 -6.94
C ILE A 280 -10.71 -4.97 -6.61
N ILE A 281 -11.62 -4.93 -7.58
CA ILE A 281 -12.98 -5.43 -7.39
C ILE A 281 -12.93 -6.94 -7.09
N GLY A 282 -12.17 -7.72 -7.88
CA GLY A 282 -11.95 -9.15 -7.63
C GLY A 282 -11.40 -9.41 -6.23
N LEU A 283 -10.31 -8.75 -5.86
CA LEU A 283 -9.69 -8.82 -4.53
C LEU A 283 -10.70 -8.53 -3.40
N THR A 284 -11.54 -7.51 -3.58
CA THR A 284 -12.52 -7.11 -2.57
C THR A 284 -13.62 -8.16 -2.40
N LEU A 285 -14.17 -8.65 -3.51
CA LEU A 285 -15.20 -9.68 -3.48
C LEU A 285 -14.68 -11.00 -2.91
N GLY A 286 -13.45 -11.39 -3.28
CA GLY A 286 -12.76 -12.54 -2.70
C GLY A 286 -12.59 -12.39 -1.19
N GLY A 287 -12.11 -11.24 -0.72
CA GLY A 287 -11.93 -10.98 0.71
C GLY A 287 -13.23 -10.97 1.52
N ILE A 288 -14.32 -10.44 0.95
CA ILE A 288 -15.64 -10.50 1.60
C ILE A 288 -16.10 -11.96 1.71
N LEU A 289 -16.04 -12.72 0.63
CA LEU A 289 -16.45 -14.11 0.62
C LEU A 289 -15.59 -14.97 1.56
N GLY A 290 -14.25 -14.80 1.52
CA GLY A 290 -13.33 -15.49 2.41
C GLY A 290 -13.60 -15.18 3.88
N GLY A 291 -13.83 -13.91 4.21
CA GLY A 291 -14.23 -13.50 5.56
C GLY A 291 -15.54 -14.13 6.03
N VAL A 292 -16.57 -14.19 5.17
CA VAL A 292 -17.84 -14.81 5.48
C VAL A 292 -17.69 -16.31 5.75
N VAL A 293 -16.99 -17.06 4.90
CA VAL A 293 -16.84 -18.50 5.08
C VAL A 293 -15.95 -18.83 6.28
N ALA A 294 -14.89 -18.05 6.51
CA ALA A 294 -14.00 -18.22 7.68
C ALA A 294 -14.74 -17.94 8.99
N SER A 295 -15.60 -16.90 9.04
CA SER A 295 -16.38 -16.56 10.24
C SER A 295 -17.45 -17.61 10.54
N ARG A 296 -18.02 -18.23 9.51
CA ARG A 296 -19.10 -19.19 9.64
C ARG A 296 -18.62 -20.57 10.03
N ASP A 297 -17.58 -21.09 9.38
CA ASP A 297 -17.15 -22.49 9.49
C ASP A 297 -15.78 -22.64 10.21
N GLY A 298 -15.14 -21.54 10.52
CA GLY A 298 -13.83 -21.49 11.17
C GLY A 298 -12.65 -21.60 10.19
N LEU A 299 -11.58 -20.86 10.46
CA LEU A 299 -10.39 -20.78 9.62
C LEU A 299 -9.71 -22.15 9.39
N LYS A 300 -9.73 -23.04 10.40
CA LYS A 300 -9.07 -24.36 10.30
C LYS A 300 -9.63 -25.21 9.16
N ARG A 301 -10.95 -25.15 8.93
CA ARG A 301 -11.63 -25.89 7.84
C ARG A 301 -11.30 -25.30 6.47
N TRP A 302 -11.18 -23.98 6.37
CA TRP A 302 -10.99 -23.26 5.12
C TRP A 302 -9.53 -22.99 4.78
N LEU A 303 -8.58 -23.34 5.66
CA LEU A 303 -7.15 -23.08 5.44
C LEU A 303 -6.64 -23.63 4.10
N TRP A 304 -6.89 -24.92 3.82
CA TRP A 304 -6.46 -25.52 2.57
C TRP A 304 -7.19 -25.00 1.32
N PRO A 305 -8.53 -24.84 1.31
CA PRO A 305 -9.22 -24.15 0.22
C PRO A 305 -8.68 -22.75 -0.04
N MET A 306 -8.35 -21.96 1.00
CA MET A 306 -7.76 -20.64 0.85
C MET A 306 -6.33 -20.68 0.27
N VAL A 307 -5.51 -21.63 0.70
CA VAL A 307 -4.18 -21.85 0.09
C VAL A 307 -4.30 -22.18 -1.40
N MET A 308 -5.26 -23.03 -1.77
CA MET A 308 -5.49 -23.34 -3.17
C MET A 308 -6.07 -22.15 -3.95
N ALA A 309 -6.93 -21.37 -3.32
CA ALA A 309 -7.55 -20.20 -3.95
C ALA A 309 -6.53 -19.08 -4.24
N ILE A 310 -5.47 -18.96 -3.47
CA ILE A 310 -4.40 -18.00 -3.77
C ILE A 310 -3.42 -18.54 -4.82
N THR A 311 -3.17 -19.85 -4.87
CA THR A 311 -2.10 -20.42 -5.70
C THR A 311 -2.58 -20.86 -7.08
N LEU A 312 -3.76 -21.48 -7.18
CA LEU A 312 -4.24 -22.00 -8.47
C LEU A 312 -4.58 -20.90 -9.48
N PRO A 313 -5.19 -19.77 -9.10
CA PRO A 313 -5.45 -18.69 -10.04
C PRO A 313 -4.20 -18.06 -10.64
N ASP A 314 -3.04 -18.14 -10.00
CA ASP A 314 -1.76 -17.64 -10.56
C ASP A 314 -1.45 -18.29 -11.92
N LEU A 315 -1.97 -19.51 -12.16
CA LEU A 315 -1.83 -20.19 -13.44
C LEU A 315 -2.46 -19.42 -14.64
N VAL A 316 -3.33 -18.44 -14.39
CA VAL A 316 -3.86 -17.59 -15.46
C VAL A 316 -2.74 -16.79 -16.13
N TYR A 317 -1.68 -16.43 -15.41
CA TYR A 317 -0.52 -15.75 -16.00
C TYR A 317 0.30 -16.69 -16.89
N VAL A 318 0.32 -17.99 -16.60
CA VAL A 318 0.89 -18.99 -17.50
C VAL A 318 0.09 -19.02 -18.81
N TYR A 319 -1.25 -19.07 -18.73
CA TYR A 319 -2.11 -18.97 -19.90
C TYR A 319 -1.86 -17.66 -20.68
N LEU A 320 -1.86 -16.53 -20.01
CA LEU A 320 -1.64 -15.21 -20.63
C LEU A 320 -0.29 -15.12 -21.32
N SER A 321 0.77 -15.71 -20.75
CA SER A 321 2.12 -15.70 -21.34
C SER A 321 2.25 -16.54 -22.60
N TYR A 322 1.47 -17.61 -22.75
CA TYR A 322 1.43 -18.43 -23.96
C TYR A 322 0.46 -17.91 -25.01
N ALA A 323 -0.73 -17.48 -24.59
CA ALA A 323 -1.80 -17.07 -25.50
C ALA A 323 -1.64 -15.63 -26.02
N LEU A 324 -1.00 -14.74 -25.23
CA LEU A 324 -0.81 -13.31 -25.52
C LEU A 324 -2.06 -12.66 -26.13
N PRO A 325 -3.25 -12.78 -25.47
CA PRO A 325 -4.50 -12.30 -26.04
C PRO A 325 -4.49 -10.78 -26.19
N SER A 326 -4.96 -10.29 -27.33
CA SER A 326 -5.17 -8.86 -27.58
C SER A 326 -6.54 -8.36 -27.09
N ASN A 327 -7.43 -9.26 -26.70
CA ASN A 327 -8.78 -8.91 -26.22
C ASN A 327 -8.70 -8.56 -24.74
N LEU A 328 -8.99 -7.31 -24.42
CA LEU A 328 -8.95 -6.77 -23.06
C LEU A 328 -9.88 -7.54 -22.10
N LEU A 329 -11.07 -7.99 -22.58
CA LEU A 329 -12.01 -8.75 -21.75
C LEU A 329 -11.42 -10.07 -21.23
N ILE A 330 -10.59 -10.75 -22.02
CA ILE A 330 -9.92 -12.00 -21.61
C ILE A 330 -8.92 -11.68 -20.50
N ILE A 331 -8.16 -10.60 -20.67
CA ILE A 331 -7.18 -10.14 -19.68
C ILE A 331 -7.89 -9.75 -18.37
N ASP A 332 -9.01 -9.00 -18.47
CA ASP A 332 -9.82 -8.61 -17.32
C ASP A 332 -10.33 -9.83 -16.53
N ILE A 333 -10.86 -10.84 -17.22
CA ILE A 333 -11.34 -12.07 -16.57
C ILE A 333 -10.19 -12.81 -15.87
N CYS A 334 -9.03 -12.92 -16.51
CA CYS A 334 -7.87 -13.58 -15.94
C CYS A 334 -7.39 -12.86 -14.67
N VAL A 335 -7.22 -11.54 -14.73
CA VAL A 335 -6.78 -10.73 -13.58
C VAL A 335 -7.85 -10.72 -12.48
N PHE A 336 -9.14 -10.66 -12.84
CA PHE A 336 -10.23 -10.77 -11.86
C PHE A 336 -10.15 -12.09 -11.07
N VAL A 337 -9.98 -13.22 -11.77
CA VAL A 337 -9.94 -14.56 -11.16
C VAL A 337 -8.74 -14.68 -10.22
N GLU A 338 -7.57 -14.22 -10.64
CA GLU A 338 -6.36 -14.23 -9.82
C GLU A 338 -6.54 -13.35 -8.57
N GLN A 339 -6.95 -12.09 -8.74
CA GLN A 339 -7.14 -11.16 -7.63
C GLN A 339 -8.29 -11.58 -6.70
N PHE A 340 -9.33 -12.23 -7.23
CA PHE A 340 -10.39 -12.83 -6.40
C PHE A 340 -9.84 -13.95 -5.52
N GLY A 341 -9.03 -14.84 -6.09
CA GLY A 341 -8.37 -15.91 -5.35
C GLY A 341 -7.41 -15.37 -4.27
N TYR A 342 -6.64 -14.34 -4.60
CA TYR A 342 -5.78 -13.66 -3.65
C TYR A 342 -6.56 -13.00 -2.50
N GLY A 343 -7.73 -12.46 -2.78
CA GLY A 343 -8.61 -11.87 -1.77
C GLY A 343 -9.26 -12.88 -0.85
N PHE A 344 -9.61 -14.08 -1.36
CA PHE A 344 -10.30 -15.16 -0.65
C PHE A 344 -9.42 -15.84 0.38
#